data_1437c4235ad32111cfb07c45eab0695a
#
_entry.id   1437c4235ad32111cfb07c45eab0695a
#
_cell.length_a   1.000
_cell.length_b   1.000
_cell.length_c   1.000
_cell.angle_alpha   90.00
_cell.angle_beta   90.00
_cell.angle_gamma   90.00
#
_symmetry.space_group_name_H-M   'P 1'
#
loop_
_entity.id
_entity.type
_entity.pdbx_description
1 polymer ?
#
loop_
_entity_poly.entity_id
_entity_poly.type
_entity_poly.pdbx_seq_one_letter_code
_entity_poly.pdbx_strand_id
1 'polypeptide(L)'
;MKKAIYISVLTILISCKNEKKATNPLVIEYQEKGIEFQMQNKTDSAIVYFKKALEIDPTDIPTYESLVKTYWWNEQPELALGILESAPTEMQKSNSILTLKGMTLEKMDKLNQAMDLYKTAFEQSPKVRYKNEENIMEYVGYLTLQTIVGEKEKAIADLKRLKSKKLTESEKQYVNSIEPLIRNYNGGGYNSIFGNE
;
A
#
# COMPACT_ATOMS: atom_id res chain seq x y z
N MET A 1 0.10 23.37 64.90
CA MET A 1 0.49 23.86 63.55
C MET A 1 0.75 22.65 62.66
N LYS A 2 -0.24 22.27 61.82
CA LYS A 2 -0.13 21.09 60.93
C LYS A 2 0.26 21.61 59.55
N LYS A 3 1.48 21.27 59.10
CA LYS A 3 1.95 21.56 57.74
C LYS A 3 1.34 20.52 56.79
N ALA A 4 0.46 20.98 55.89
CA ALA A 4 -0.05 20.20 54.79
C ALA A 4 1.03 20.11 53.70
N ILE A 5 1.47 18.89 53.40
CA ILE A 5 2.39 18.61 52.30
C ILE A 5 1.50 18.38 51.05
N TYR A 6 1.52 19.34 50.10
CA TYR A 6 0.94 19.18 48.81
C TYR A 6 1.85 18.30 47.95
N ILE A 7 1.46 17.03 47.76
CA ILE A 7 2.08 16.15 46.76
C ILE A 7 1.45 16.51 45.42
N SER A 8 2.20 17.27 44.63
CA SER A 8 1.89 17.55 43.22
C SER A 8 2.11 16.26 42.41
N VAL A 9 1.02 15.55 42.12
CA VAL A 9 1.05 14.43 41.18
C VAL A 9 1.13 15.01 39.76
N LEU A 10 2.34 15.10 39.25
CA LEU A 10 2.61 15.43 37.86
C LEU A 10 2.20 14.21 36.99
N THR A 11 0.96 14.18 36.50
CA THR A 11 0.51 13.23 35.50
C THR A 11 1.21 13.56 34.19
N ILE A 12 2.28 12.81 33.89
CA ILE A 12 2.90 12.78 32.57
C ILE A 12 1.90 12.07 31.66
N LEU A 13 1.11 12.84 30.93
CA LEU A 13 0.35 12.36 29.79
C LEU A 13 1.36 11.98 28.71
N ILE A 14 1.74 10.72 28.68
CA ILE A 14 2.42 10.13 27.52
C ILE A 14 1.36 10.09 26.42
N SER A 15 1.27 11.19 25.68
CA SER A 15 0.56 11.24 24.41
C SER A 15 1.36 10.38 23.43
N CYS A 16 0.96 9.13 23.26
CA CYS A 16 1.37 8.34 22.11
C CYS A 16 0.76 8.97 20.85
N LYS A 17 1.36 10.07 20.39
CA LYS A 17 1.24 10.46 19.00
C LYS A 17 1.90 9.33 18.20
N ASN A 18 1.13 8.62 17.38
CA ASN A 18 1.67 7.89 16.24
C ASN A 18 2.31 8.94 15.32
N GLU A 19 3.54 9.34 15.63
CA GLU A 19 4.35 10.10 14.70
C GLU A 19 4.61 9.17 13.51
N LYS A 20 4.09 9.52 12.33
CA LYS A 20 4.55 8.89 11.09
C LYS A 20 6.08 8.99 11.14
N LYS A 21 6.76 7.85 11.23
CA LYS A 21 8.22 7.77 11.19
C LYS A 21 8.66 8.53 9.96
N ALA A 22 9.37 9.63 10.14
CA ALA A 22 9.89 10.40 9.01
C ALA A 22 10.79 9.48 8.19
N THR A 23 10.53 9.39 6.89
CA THR A 23 11.35 8.56 5.99
C THR A 23 12.79 9.06 6.03
N ASN A 24 13.74 8.15 6.18
CA ASN A 24 15.16 8.50 6.18
C ASN A 24 15.52 9.21 4.87
N PRO A 25 16.18 10.39 4.88
CA PRO A 25 16.55 11.11 3.68
C PRO A 25 17.36 10.28 2.66
N LEU A 26 18.18 9.33 3.12
CA LEU A 26 18.90 8.41 2.23
C LEU A 26 17.98 7.42 1.50
N VAL A 27 16.87 7.02 2.12
CA VAL A 27 15.86 6.19 1.43
C VAL A 27 15.27 6.97 0.26
N ILE A 28 14.89 8.24 0.51
CA ILE A 28 14.35 9.13 -0.53
C ILE A 28 15.38 9.32 -1.65
N GLU A 29 16.63 9.63 -1.32
CA GLU A 29 17.71 9.81 -2.31
C GLU A 29 17.89 8.56 -3.18
N TYR A 30 17.90 7.37 -2.58
CA TYR A 30 18.07 6.14 -3.34
C TYR A 30 16.82 5.78 -4.17
N GLN A 31 15.61 6.09 -3.68
CA GLN A 31 14.39 5.96 -4.48
C GLN A 31 14.43 6.88 -5.70
N GLU A 32 14.77 8.15 -5.52
CA GLU A 32 14.89 9.13 -6.62
C GLU A 32 15.90 8.67 -7.68
N LYS A 33 17.07 8.21 -7.26
CA LYS A 33 18.07 7.63 -8.19
C LYS A 33 17.55 6.38 -8.90
N GLY A 34 16.86 5.50 -8.18
CA GLY A 34 16.23 4.32 -8.78
C GLY A 34 15.23 4.71 -9.86
N ILE A 35 14.36 5.67 -9.58
CA ILE A 35 13.36 6.20 -10.54
C ILE A 35 14.08 6.86 -11.73
N GLU A 36 15.11 7.67 -11.50
CA GLU A 36 15.90 8.28 -12.57
C GLU A 36 16.47 7.23 -13.53
N PHE A 37 17.06 6.15 -13.00
CA PHE A 37 17.56 5.05 -13.82
C PHE A 37 16.45 4.29 -14.55
N GLN A 38 15.28 4.09 -13.95
CA GLN A 38 14.11 3.55 -14.66
C GLN A 38 13.73 4.42 -15.86
N MET A 39 13.65 5.74 -15.70
CA MET A 39 13.36 6.68 -16.79
C MET A 39 14.40 6.63 -17.91
N GLN A 40 15.65 6.25 -17.59
CA GLN A 40 16.74 6.05 -18.56
C GLN A 40 16.76 4.62 -19.13
N ASN A 41 15.80 3.74 -18.82
CA ASN A 41 15.78 2.32 -19.17
C ASN A 41 17.01 1.53 -18.67
N LYS A 42 17.65 2.00 -17.58
CA LYS A 42 18.81 1.34 -16.94
C LYS A 42 18.33 0.47 -15.78
N THR A 43 17.63 -0.61 -16.12
CA THR A 43 16.92 -1.49 -15.16
C THR A 43 17.83 -2.01 -14.06
N ASP A 44 19.03 -2.52 -14.38
CA ASP A 44 19.96 -3.05 -13.36
C ASP A 44 20.39 -2.00 -12.35
N SER A 45 20.66 -0.76 -12.83
CA SER A 45 21.01 0.35 -11.95
C SER A 45 19.83 0.74 -11.04
N ALA A 46 18.60 0.77 -11.58
CA ALA A 46 17.41 1.04 -10.79
C ALA A 46 17.23 0.02 -9.66
N ILE A 47 17.36 -1.27 -9.98
CA ILE A 47 17.29 -2.37 -9.01
C ILE A 47 18.33 -2.19 -7.89
N VAL A 48 19.58 -1.83 -8.23
CA VAL A 48 20.63 -1.62 -7.24
C VAL A 48 20.25 -0.50 -6.27
N TYR A 49 19.72 0.63 -6.77
CA TYR A 49 19.36 1.75 -5.91
C TYR A 49 18.13 1.48 -5.06
N PHE A 50 17.10 0.80 -5.57
CA PHE A 50 15.96 0.38 -4.75
C PHE A 50 16.37 -0.62 -3.66
N LYS A 51 17.29 -1.55 -3.96
CA LYS A 51 17.82 -2.47 -2.94
C LYS A 51 18.57 -1.71 -1.84
N LYS A 52 19.40 -0.71 -2.19
CA LYS A 52 20.05 0.15 -1.20
C LYS A 52 19.05 0.90 -0.32
N ALA A 53 17.93 1.35 -0.87
CA ALA A 53 16.88 1.97 -0.08
C ALA A 53 16.28 0.98 0.94
N LEU A 54 16.03 -0.29 0.54
CA LEU A 54 15.53 -1.35 1.44
C LEU A 54 16.59 -1.81 2.47
N GLU A 55 17.87 -1.69 2.19
CA GLU A 55 18.93 -1.92 3.18
C GLU A 55 18.90 -0.88 4.31
N ILE A 56 18.49 0.37 4.01
CA ILE A 56 18.34 1.44 5.00
C ILE A 56 17.02 1.33 5.76
N ASP A 57 15.91 1.13 5.05
CA ASP A 57 14.59 0.90 5.66
C ASP A 57 13.89 -0.30 5.00
N PRO A 58 14.04 -1.50 5.56
CA PRO A 58 13.41 -2.70 5.04
C PRO A 58 11.89 -2.72 5.23
N THR A 59 11.29 -1.65 5.77
CA THR A 59 9.84 -1.52 5.95
C THR A 59 9.20 -0.53 4.97
N ASP A 60 9.98 0.05 4.06
CA ASP A 60 9.50 1.07 3.13
C ASP A 60 8.71 0.47 1.96
N ILE A 61 7.38 0.48 2.05
CA ILE A 61 6.45 -0.06 1.04
C ILE A 61 6.64 0.60 -0.34
N PRO A 62 6.78 1.94 -0.49
CA PRO A 62 7.00 2.55 -1.79
C PRO A 62 8.22 2.01 -2.54
N THR A 63 9.28 1.66 -1.81
CA THR A 63 10.46 1.04 -2.42
C THR A 63 10.17 -0.39 -2.91
N TYR A 64 9.42 -1.20 -2.14
CA TYR A 64 8.96 -2.52 -2.63
C TYR A 64 8.13 -2.38 -3.90
N GLU A 65 7.18 -1.47 -3.95
CA GLU A 65 6.35 -1.23 -5.14
C GLU A 65 7.19 -0.89 -6.37
N SER A 66 8.16 0.02 -6.21
CA SER A 66 9.05 0.43 -7.29
C SER A 66 9.94 -0.71 -7.78
N LEU A 67 10.54 -1.47 -6.86
CA LEU A 67 11.41 -2.60 -7.19
C LEU A 67 10.65 -3.74 -7.85
N VAL A 68 9.46 -4.07 -7.33
CA VAL A 68 8.56 -5.09 -7.89
C VAL A 68 8.15 -4.71 -9.32
N LYS A 69 7.72 -3.47 -9.56
CA LYS A 69 7.38 -2.96 -10.90
C LYS A 69 8.59 -3.03 -11.84
N THR A 70 9.79 -2.71 -11.34
CA THR A 70 11.03 -2.81 -12.13
C THR A 70 11.27 -4.24 -12.61
N TYR A 71 11.10 -5.22 -11.73
CA TYR A 71 11.22 -6.62 -12.11
C TYR A 71 10.13 -7.07 -13.09
N TRP A 72 8.87 -6.59 -12.93
CA TRP A 72 7.79 -6.92 -13.86
C TRP A 72 8.08 -6.38 -15.27
N TRP A 73 8.56 -5.13 -15.39
CA TRP A 73 8.94 -4.56 -16.70
C TRP A 73 10.11 -5.28 -17.33
N ASN A 74 10.96 -5.91 -16.52
CA ASN A 74 12.07 -6.73 -17.00
C ASN A 74 11.70 -8.21 -17.17
N GLU A 75 10.41 -8.55 -17.16
CA GLU A 75 9.88 -9.91 -17.33
C GLU A 75 10.46 -10.92 -16.31
N GLN A 76 10.69 -10.47 -15.07
CA GLN A 76 11.28 -11.25 -13.98
C GLN A 76 10.37 -11.30 -12.73
N PRO A 77 9.09 -11.75 -12.85
CA PRO A 77 8.16 -11.75 -11.72
C PRO A 77 8.61 -12.69 -10.57
N GLU A 78 9.40 -13.73 -10.85
CA GLU A 78 9.95 -14.61 -9.82
C GLU A 78 10.90 -13.87 -8.89
N LEU A 79 11.73 -12.97 -9.43
CA LEU A 79 12.61 -12.13 -8.61
C LEU A 79 11.81 -11.09 -7.80
N ALA A 80 10.73 -10.55 -8.36
CA ALA A 80 9.81 -9.70 -7.63
C ALA A 80 9.19 -10.45 -6.43
N LEU A 81 8.74 -11.70 -6.63
CA LEU A 81 8.20 -12.53 -5.55
C LEU A 81 9.25 -12.79 -4.48
N GLY A 82 10.48 -13.14 -4.87
CA GLY A 82 11.60 -13.38 -3.93
C GLY A 82 11.92 -12.16 -3.06
N ILE A 83 11.89 -10.94 -3.63
CA ILE A 83 12.07 -9.70 -2.83
C ILE A 83 10.92 -9.52 -1.83
N LEU A 84 9.69 -9.78 -2.21
CA LEU A 84 8.55 -9.69 -1.30
C LEU A 84 8.58 -10.75 -0.20
N GLU A 85 9.12 -11.91 -0.48
CA GLU A 85 9.32 -12.99 0.49
C GLU A 85 10.46 -12.69 1.47
N SER A 86 11.44 -11.89 1.05
CA SER A 86 12.55 -11.45 1.91
C SER A 86 12.19 -10.27 2.83
N ALA A 87 11.01 -9.69 2.71
CA ALA A 87 10.56 -8.62 3.59
C ALA A 87 10.52 -9.08 5.05
N PRO A 88 10.72 -8.16 6.03
CA PRO A 88 10.66 -8.50 7.46
C PRO A 88 9.40 -9.27 7.85
N THR A 89 9.52 -10.19 8.79
CA THR A 89 8.43 -11.10 9.18
C THR A 89 7.15 -10.38 9.58
N GLU A 90 7.26 -9.24 10.24
CA GLU A 90 6.13 -8.40 10.64
C GLU A 90 5.40 -7.79 9.44
N MET A 91 6.10 -7.61 8.31
CA MET A 91 5.51 -7.08 7.08
C MET A 91 4.89 -8.15 6.19
N GLN A 92 5.30 -9.41 6.32
CA GLN A 92 4.82 -10.51 5.47
C GLN A 92 3.28 -10.64 5.47
N LYS A 93 2.66 -10.24 6.57
CA LYS A 93 1.20 -10.24 6.75
C LYS A 93 0.55 -8.90 6.49
N SER A 94 1.30 -7.86 6.09
CA SER A 94 0.71 -6.56 5.78
C SER A 94 -0.12 -6.63 4.50
N ASN A 95 -1.21 -5.87 4.45
CA ASN A 95 -2.07 -5.83 3.27
C ASN A 95 -1.31 -5.42 2.00
N SER A 96 -0.35 -4.49 2.13
CA SER A 96 0.47 -4.05 1.01
C SER A 96 1.33 -5.18 0.45
N ILE A 97 2.06 -5.90 1.29
CA ILE A 97 2.90 -7.02 0.84
C ILE A 97 2.04 -8.16 0.28
N LEU A 98 0.93 -8.51 0.93
CA LEU A 98 0.02 -9.54 0.42
C LEU A 98 -0.56 -9.15 -0.94
N THR A 99 -0.94 -7.88 -1.12
CA THR A 99 -1.46 -7.38 -2.40
C THR A 99 -0.39 -7.41 -3.48
N LEU A 100 0.83 -6.95 -3.21
CA LEU A 100 1.95 -7.00 -4.16
C LEU A 100 2.32 -8.45 -4.54
N LYS A 101 2.31 -9.38 -3.58
CA LYS A 101 2.49 -10.81 -3.87
C LYS A 101 1.39 -11.35 -4.77
N GLY A 102 0.13 -11.00 -4.48
CA GLY A 102 -1.01 -11.37 -5.32
C GLY A 102 -0.85 -10.86 -6.75
N MET A 103 -0.54 -9.57 -6.92
CA MET A 103 -0.30 -8.97 -8.24
C MET A 103 0.87 -9.64 -8.99
N THR A 104 1.93 -10.00 -8.26
CA THR A 104 3.08 -10.72 -8.83
C THR A 104 2.69 -12.13 -9.28
N LEU A 105 1.89 -12.85 -8.49
CA LEU A 105 1.38 -14.17 -8.87
C LEU A 105 0.45 -14.10 -10.09
N GLU A 106 -0.33 -13.03 -10.26
CA GLU A 106 -1.10 -12.81 -11.49
C GLU A 106 -0.19 -12.66 -12.73
N LYS A 107 0.95 -11.94 -12.61
CA LYS A 107 1.95 -11.84 -13.68
C LYS A 107 2.59 -13.20 -14.01
N MET A 108 2.49 -14.18 -13.10
CA MET A 108 2.95 -15.57 -13.28
C MET A 108 1.81 -16.52 -13.67
N ASP A 109 0.64 -16.00 -14.07
CA ASP A 109 -0.58 -16.77 -14.41
C ASP A 109 -1.12 -17.65 -13.26
N LYS A 110 -0.79 -17.30 -12.00
CA LYS A 110 -1.20 -18.04 -10.79
C LYS A 110 -2.39 -17.38 -10.09
N LEU A 111 -3.47 -17.10 -10.86
CA LEU A 111 -4.62 -16.32 -10.36
C LEU A 111 -5.25 -16.90 -9.08
N ASN A 112 -5.41 -18.22 -8.97
CA ASN A 112 -6.01 -18.81 -7.77
C ASN A 112 -5.22 -18.50 -6.50
N GLN A 113 -3.88 -18.59 -6.56
CA GLN A 113 -3.01 -18.25 -5.44
C GLN A 113 -3.05 -16.73 -5.13
N ALA A 114 -3.13 -15.90 -6.17
CA ALA A 114 -3.32 -14.46 -6.01
C ALA A 114 -4.61 -14.14 -5.27
N MET A 115 -5.74 -14.79 -5.64
CA MET A 115 -7.03 -14.60 -5.02
C MET A 115 -7.04 -14.99 -3.53
N ASP A 116 -6.31 -16.03 -3.12
CA ASP A 116 -6.18 -16.42 -1.72
C ASP A 116 -5.44 -15.32 -0.90
N LEU A 117 -4.41 -14.70 -1.51
CA LEU A 117 -3.71 -13.57 -0.89
C LEU A 117 -4.60 -12.33 -0.79
N TYR A 118 -5.39 -12.02 -1.81
CA TYR A 118 -6.32 -10.89 -1.77
C TYR A 118 -7.41 -11.07 -0.72
N LYS A 119 -7.97 -12.28 -0.58
CA LYS A 119 -8.91 -12.61 0.50
C LYS A 119 -8.27 -12.42 1.87
N THR A 120 -7.04 -12.93 2.06
CA THR A 120 -6.31 -12.76 3.31
C THR A 120 -6.07 -11.28 3.62
N ALA A 121 -5.62 -10.51 2.63
CA ALA A 121 -5.43 -9.06 2.78
C ALA A 121 -6.74 -8.34 3.14
N PHE A 122 -7.84 -8.69 2.50
CA PHE A 122 -9.16 -8.11 2.78
C PHE A 122 -9.68 -8.45 4.18
N GLU A 123 -9.59 -9.73 4.59
CA GLU A 123 -10.06 -10.21 5.89
C GLU A 123 -9.27 -9.59 7.05
N GLN A 124 -7.97 -9.37 6.86
CA GLN A 124 -7.11 -8.71 7.84
C GLN A 124 -7.25 -7.19 7.83
N SER A 125 -7.80 -6.62 6.75
CA SER A 125 -8.04 -5.18 6.71
C SER A 125 -9.05 -4.83 7.80
N PRO A 126 -8.69 -4.00 8.80
CA PRO A 126 -9.70 -3.40 9.64
C PRO A 126 -10.70 -2.75 8.69
N LYS A 127 -12.01 -2.77 9.02
CA LYS A 127 -13.03 -2.07 8.22
C LYS A 127 -12.60 -0.61 8.08
N VAL A 128 -11.74 -0.37 7.10
CA VAL A 128 -11.18 0.94 6.84
C VAL A 128 -12.33 1.87 6.53
N ARG A 129 -12.41 2.98 7.23
CA ARG A 129 -13.36 4.03 6.96
C ARG A 129 -12.59 5.27 6.59
N TYR A 130 -13.03 5.94 5.53
CA TYR A 130 -12.49 7.24 5.21
C TYR A 130 -12.61 8.18 6.42
N LYS A 131 -11.51 8.73 6.86
CA LYS A 131 -11.42 9.68 7.97
C LYS A 131 -11.07 11.09 7.49
N ASN A 132 -10.05 11.20 6.65
CA ASN A 132 -9.51 12.44 6.09
C ASN A 132 -8.58 12.12 4.92
N GLU A 133 -7.95 13.15 4.34
CA GLU A 133 -7.01 13.03 3.21
C GLU A 133 -5.87 12.00 3.45
N GLU A 134 -5.41 11.88 4.70
CA GLU A 134 -4.27 11.01 5.02
C GLU A 134 -4.53 9.53 4.76
N ASN A 135 -5.81 9.10 4.72
CA ASN A 135 -6.13 7.69 4.50
C ASN A 135 -6.97 7.42 3.24
N ILE A 136 -7.06 8.36 2.32
CA ILE A 136 -7.83 8.17 1.09
C ILE A 136 -7.31 7.00 0.25
N MET A 137 -5.99 6.87 0.11
CA MET A 137 -5.37 5.79 -0.66
C MET A 137 -5.59 4.43 -0.01
N GLU A 138 -5.45 4.35 1.31
CA GLU A 138 -5.74 3.14 2.08
C GLU A 138 -7.21 2.73 1.93
N TYR A 139 -8.12 3.70 2.02
CA TYR A 139 -9.54 3.43 1.88
C TYR A 139 -9.92 2.96 0.47
N VAL A 140 -9.37 3.57 -0.56
CA VAL A 140 -9.57 3.15 -1.95
C VAL A 140 -8.96 1.76 -2.20
N GLY A 141 -7.78 1.48 -1.66
CA GLY A 141 -7.19 0.14 -1.68
C GLY A 141 -8.10 -0.92 -1.05
N TYR A 142 -8.71 -0.59 0.09
CA TYR A 142 -9.72 -1.45 0.72
C TYR A 142 -10.94 -1.69 -0.21
N LEU A 143 -11.48 -0.65 -0.85
CA LEU A 143 -12.60 -0.79 -1.80
C LEU A 143 -12.23 -1.64 -3.02
N THR A 144 -10.99 -1.55 -3.47
CA THR A 144 -10.46 -2.37 -4.57
C THR A 144 -10.40 -3.84 -4.17
N LEU A 145 -9.82 -4.16 -3.02
CA LEU A 145 -9.82 -5.53 -2.48
C LEU A 145 -11.24 -6.06 -2.27
N GLN A 146 -12.14 -5.25 -1.70
CA GLN A 146 -13.56 -5.59 -1.52
C GLN A 146 -14.23 -5.96 -2.85
N THR A 147 -13.89 -5.24 -3.92
CA THR A 147 -14.38 -5.52 -5.27
C THR A 147 -13.86 -6.86 -5.80
N ILE A 148 -12.56 -7.10 -5.66
CA ILE A 148 -11.88 -8.32 -6.15
C ILE A 148 -12.41 -9.58 -5.46
N VAL A 149 -12.65 -9.52 -4.15
CA VAL A 149 -13.13 -10.67 -3.37
C VAL A 149 -14.64 -10.95 -3.53
N GLY A 150 -15.31 -10.23 -4.45
CA GLY A 150 -16.71 -10.48 -4.81
C GLY A 150 -17.75 -9.61 -4.10
N GLU A 151 -17.34 -8.63 -3.30
CA GLU A 151 -18.25 -7.68 -2.64
C GLU A 151 -18.42 -6.37 -3.44
N LYS A 152 -18.44 -6.45 -4.77
CA LYS A 152 -18.48 -5.28 -5.69
C LYS A 152 -19.60 -4.30 -5.38
N GLU A 153 -20.82 -4.78 -5.18
CA GLU A 153 -21.96 -3.89 -4.93
C GLU A 153 -21.81 -3.11 -3.63
N LYS A 154 -21.19 -3.74 -2.64
CA LYS A 154 -20.89 -3.09 -1.37
C LYS A 154 -19.75 -2.06 -1.53
N ALA A 155 -18.74 -2.37 -2.31
CA ALA A 155 -17.68 -1.42 -2.65
C ALA A 155 -18.25 -0.19 -3.39
N ILE A 156 -19.19 -0.38 -4.32
CA ILE A 156 -19.90 0.72 -5.02
C ILE A 156 -20.70 1.58 -4.04
N ALA A 157 -21.42 0.95 -3.11
CA ALA A 157 -22.18 1.68 -2.08
C ALA A 157 -21.26 2.50 -1.17
N ASP A 158 -20.14 1.93 -0.77
CA ASP A 158 -19.13 2.60 0.06
C ASP A 158 -18.45 3.74 -0.69
N LEU A 159 -18.14 3.55 -1.98
CA LEU A 159 -17.61 4.60 -2.87
C LEU A 159 -18.60 5.77 -3.01
N LYS A 160 -19.90 5.49 -3.19
CA LYS A 160 -20.94 6.52 -3.21
C LYS A 160 -20.99 7.30 -1.89
N ARG A 161 -20.83 6.61 -0.76
CA ARG A 161 -20.76 7.23 0.57
C ARG A 161 -19.51 8.09 0.72
N LEU A 162 -18.37 7.66 0.18
CA LEU A 162 -17.14 8.46 0.13
C LEU A 162 -17.37 9.76 -0.65
N LYS A 163 -17.97 9.68 -1.83
CA LYS A 163 -18.24 10.85 -2.69
C LYS A 163 -19.22 11.86 -2.06
N SER A 164 -20.05 11.45 -1.10
CA SER A 164 -20.92 12.36 -0.35
C SER A 164 -20.19 13.12 0.77
N LYS A 165 -18.90 12.83 1.03
CA LYS A 165 -18.08 13.55 1.98
C LYS A 165 -17.50 14.83 1.37
N LYS A 166 -17.05 15.74 2.25
CA LYS A 166 -16.29 16.92 1.80
C LYS A 166 -14.87 16.48 1.42
N LEU A 167 -14.65 16.25 0.14
CA LEU A 167 -13.35 15.88 -0.42
C LEU A 167 -12.64 17.11 -0.98
N THR A 168 -11.31 17.12 -0.92
CA THR A 168 -10.46 18.06 -1.65
C THR A 168 -10.52 17.80 -3.16
N GLU A 169 -10.00 18.70 -3.96
CA GLU A 169 -10.01 18.52 -5.43
C GLU A 169 -9.10 17.34 -5.85
N SER A 170 -7.96 17.15 -5.19
CA SER A 170 -7.08 16.01 -5.43
C SER A 170 -7.74 14.67 -5.10
N GLU A 171 -8.44 14.59 -3.96
CA GLU A 171 -9.20 13.39 -3.59
C GLU A 171 -10.34 13.10 -4.56
N LYS A 172 -11.08 14.12 -4.99
CA LYS A 172 -12.14 13.96 -6.00
C LYS A 172 -11.59 13.42 -7.31
N GLN A 173 -10.47 13.97 -7.80
CA GLN A 173 -9.81 13.48 -9.01
C GLN A 173 -9.41 12.01 -8.85
N TYR A 174 -8.77 11.65 -7.73
CA TYR A 174 -8.36 10.28 -7.45
C TYR A 174 -9.55 9.31 -7.39
N VAL A 175 -10.59 9.64 -6.62
CA VAL A 175 -11.81 8.82 -6.51
C VAL A 175 -12.51 8.69 -7.87
N ASN A 176 -12.59 9.75 -8.66
CA ASN A 176 -13.19 9.71 -10.00
C ASN A 176 -12.39 8.86 -10.99
N SER A 177 -11.07 8.75 -10.85
CA SER A 177 -10.24 7.87 -11.69
C SER A 177 -10.46 6.39 -11.37
N ILE A 178 -10.72 6.05 -10.11
CA ILE A 178 -10.91 4.68 -9.64
C ILE A 178 -12.35 4.18 -9.81
N GLU A 179 -13.34 5.07 -9.74
CA GLU A 179 -14.75 4.67 -9.81
C GLU A 179 -15.11 3.85 -11.06
N PRO A 180 -14.71 4.21 -12.30
CA PRO A 180 -14.99 3.38 -13.47
C PRO A 180 -14.36 2.00 -13.40
N LEU A 181 -13.17 1.88 -12.80
CA LEU A 181 -12.46 0.61 -12.66
C LEU A 181 -13.24 -0.35 -11.74
N ILE A 182 -13.71 0.14 -10.59
CA ILE A 182 -14.56 -0.64 -9.67
C ILE A 182 -15.89 -1.03 -10.34
N ARG A 183 -16.56 -0.08 -11.01
CA ARG A 183 -17.87 -0.32 -11.65
C ARG A 183 -17.81 -1.32 -12.79
N ASN A 184 -16.76 -1.27 -13.58
CA ASN A 184 -16.60 -2.11 -14.77
C ASN A 184 -15.93 -3.45 -14.48
N TYR A 185 -15.47 -3.67 -13.24
CA TYR A 185 -14.87 -4.93 -12.86
C TYR A 185 -15.85 -6.10 -13.08
N ASN A 186 -15.40 -7.12 -13.80
CA ASN A 186 -16.19 -8.30 -14.19
C ASN A 186 -15.54 -9.64 -13.80
N GLY A 187 -14.56 -9.60 -12.90
CA GLY A 187 -13.83 -10.77 -12.42
C GLY A 187 -12.35 -10.72 -12.79
N GLY A 188 -11.57 -11.62 -12.21
CA GLY A 188 -10.11 -11.63 -12.29
C GLY A 188 -9.49 -11.09 -11.03
N GLY A 189 -8.22 -10.74 -11.07
CA GLY A 189 -7.49 -10.18 -9.94
C GLY A 189 -7.31 -8.66 -10.02
N TYR A 190 -6.28 -8.19 -9.37
CA TYR A 190 -5.94 -6.77 -9.28
C TYR A 190 -5.59 -6.17 -10.64
N ASN A 191 -4.84 -6.92 -11.47
CA ASN A 191 -4.44 -6.48 -12.81
C ASN A 191 -5.64 -6.29 -13.76
N SER A 192 -6.75 -7.00 -13.55
CA SER A 192 -7.96 -6.82 -14.37
C SER A 192 -8.71 -5.52 -14.04
N ILE A 193 -8.48 -4.93 -12.86
CA ILE A 193 -9.03 -3.61 -12.49
C ILE A 193 -8.19 -2.50 -13.14
N PHE A 194 -6.87 -2.58 -13.06
CA PHE A 194 -5.96 -1.49 -13.45
C PHE A 194 -5.40 -1.62 -14.88
N GLY A 195 -5.74 -2.70 -15.57
CA GLY A 195 -5.20 -3.00 -16.89
C GLY A 195 -3.82 -3.66 -16.83
N ASN A 196 -3.46 -4.35 -17.91
CA ASN A 196 -2.08 -4.81 -18.12
C ASN A 196 -1.30 -3.66 -18.77
N GLU A 197 -0.81 -2.70 -17.97
CA GLU A 197 0.21 -1.76 -18.42
C GLU A 197 1.61 -2.38 -18.33
#